data_24046ba6e24b6f2facbdb68d661b49ef
#
_entry.id   24046ba6e24b6f2facbdb68d661b49ef
#
_cell.length_a   1.000
_cell.length_b   1.000
_cell.length_c   1.000
_cell.angle_alpha   90.00
_cell.angle_beta   90.00
_cell.angle_gamma   90.00
#
_symmetry.space_group_name_H-M   'P 1'
#
loop_
_entity.id
_entity.type
_entity.pdbx_description
1 polymer ?
#
loop_
_entity_poly.entity_id
_entity_poly.type
_entity_poly.pdbx_seq_one_letter_code
_entity_poly.pdbx_strand_id
1 'polypeptide(L)'
;MYKKTIDYDKVSKIYDNVRVGDPEMVTQILQGVSLENDSLVLDVGCGTGNNTILFTKATNAKVTGLDISYGMLEKASEKDKQVPLVQSPADTLPFSDETFHFVFMTEVIHHLPGPQSSVYDIFRVLETGGSLCIVTQSHTQIDGRMTSRFFPASARVDKERYPDTDVIEGFMLKSGFDRASSKEYQFRPTQLGEEYLNTARNRGYSMLHKISQEEYEQGLYALEAAFASGEKLTYSAGYTFVWGFK
;
A
#
# COMPACT_ATOMS: atom_id res chain seq x y z
N MET A 1 21.37 -11.72 -9.18
CA MET A 1 20.36 -12.61 -8.57
C MET A 1 18.99 -12.05 -8.93
N TYR A 2 18.18 -12.77 -9.70
CA TYR A 2 16.83 -12.33 -10.07
C TYR A 2 15.98 -12.25 -8.79
N LYS A 3 15.54 -11.03 -8.40
CA LYS A 3 14.49 -10.90 -7.39
C LYS A 3 13.26 -11.68 -7.90
N LYS A 4 12.83 -12.73 -7.21
CA LYS A 4 11.56 -13.40 -7.50
C LYS A 4 10.44 -12.36 -7.37
N THR A 5 9.95 -11.88 -8.49
CA THR A 5 8.77 -11.01 -8.56
C THR A 5 7.57 -11.83 -8.08
N ILE A 6 6.73 -11.26 -7.25
CA ILE A 6 5.48 -11.90 -6.81
C ILE A 6 4.58 -12.01 -8.04
N ASP A 7 4.07 -13.20 -8.30
CA ASP A 7 3.10 -13.47 -9.36
C ASP A 7 1.69 -13.11 -8.83
N TYR A 8 1.30 -11.86 -9.04
CA TYR A 8 0.02 -11.33 -8.55
C TYR A 8 -1.20 -11.99 -9.19
N ASP A 9 -1.09 -12.55 -10.40
CA ASP A 9 -2.19 -13.29 -11.01
C ASP A 9 -2.51 -14.58 -10.24
N LYS A 10 -1.49 -15.23 -9.65
CA LYS A 10 -1.70 -16.37 -8.76
C LYS A 10 -2.22 -15.96 -7.39
N VAL A 11 -1.74 -14.84 -6.87
CA VAL A 11 -2.13 -14.32 -5.56
C VAL A 11 -3.56 -13.79 -5.54
N SER A 12 -4.06 -13.27 -6.67
CA SER A 12 -5.42 -12.71 -6.79
C SER A 12 -6.52 -13.65 -6.27
N LYS A 13 -6.33 -14.97 -6.42
CA LYS A 13 -7.31 -15.99 -6.00
C LYS A 13 -7.57 -16.05 -4.49
N ILE A 14 -6.61 -15.62 -3.69
CA ILE A 14 -6.67 -15.67 -2.22
C ILE A 14 -6.53 -14.28 -1.58
N TYR A 15 -6.31 -13.25 -2.39
CA TYR A 15 -5.95 -11.91 -1.91
C TYR A 15 -7.02 -11.30 -1.02
N ASP A 16 -8.28 -11.40 -1.41
CA ASP A 16 -9.41 -10.85 -0.66
C ASP A 16 -9.69 -11.54 0.68
N ASN A 17 -9.20 -12.78 0.86
CA ASN A 17 -9.28 -13.47 2.15
C ASN A 17 -8.31 -12.87 3.19
N VAL A 18 -7.30 -12.13 2.72
CA VAL A 18 -6.21 -11.60 3.54
C VAL A 18 -6.26 -10.07 3.59
N ARG A 19 -6.79 -9.42 2.55
CA ARG A 19 -6.83 -7.96 2.41
C ARG A 19 -8.24 -7.50 2.04
N VAL A 20 -8.92 -6.90 2.99
CA VAL A 20 -10.15 -6.13 2.79
C VAL A 20 -9.77 -4.65 2.59
N GLY A 21 -10.68 -3.86 2.00
CA GLY A 21 -10.48 -2.41 1.93
C GLY A 21 -10.38 -1.78 3.32
N ASP A 22 -9.68 -0.67 3.40
CA ASP A 22 -9.46 0.06 4.65
C ASP A 22 -10.22 1.40 4.65
N PRO A 23 -11.42 1.46 5.25
CA PRO A 23 -12.22 2.69 5.28
C PRO A 23 -11.55 3.83 6.02
N GLU A 24 -10.73 3.54 7.04
CA GLU A 24 -10.03 4.57 7.80
C GLU A 24 -8.89 5.17 6.98
N MET A 25 -8.15 4.35 6.23
CA MET A 25 -7.17 4.81 5.25
C MET A 25 -7.81 5.74 4.20
N VAL A 26 -8.93 5.33 3.60
CA VAL A 26 -9.66 6.14 2.62
C VAL A 26 -10.13 7.46 3.26
N THR A 27 -10.62 7.43 4.49
CA THR A 27 -11.01 8.64 5.22
C THR A 27 -9.81 9.60 5.40
N GLN A 28 -8.63 9.09 5.75
CA GLN A 28 -7.43 9.91 5.89
C GLN A 28 -6.96 10.51 4.56
N ILE A 29 -7.07 9.78 3.45
CA ILE A 29 -6.80 10.32 2.11
C ILE A 29 -7.76 11.47 1.82
N LEU A 30 -9.06 11.29 2.05
CA LEU A 30 -10.10 12.29 1.77
C LEU A 30 -9.97 13.55 2.63
N GLN A 31 -9.40 13.45 3.83
CA GLN A 31 -9.10 14.63 4.66
C GLN A 31 -7.95 15.50 4.11
N GLY A 32 -7.09 14.94 3.26
CA GLY A 32 -5.93 15.62 2.69
C GLY A 32 -6.14 16.19 1.30
N VAL A 33 -7.28 15.90 0.63
CA VAL A 33 -7.58 16.35 -0.73
C VAL A 33 -8.96 17.02 -0.79
N SER A 34 -9.07 18.07 -1.60
CA SER A 34 -10.35 18.69 -1.92
C SER A 34 -10.76 18.26 -3.34
N LEU A 35 -11.90 17.58 -3.45
CA LEU A 35 -12.43 17.10 -4.73
C LEU A 35 -13.77 17.76 -5.01
N GLU A 36 -13.93 18.22 -6.22
CA GLU A 36 -15.21 18.66 -6.75
C GLU A 36 -16.02 17.48 -7.31
N ASN A 37 -17.31 17.72 -7.56
CA ASN A 37 -18.10 16.75 -8.30
C ASN A 37 -17.47 16.48 -9.66
N ASP A 38 -17.43 15.23 -10.06
CA ASP A 38 -16.82 14.79 -11.33
C ASP A 38 -15.29 14.93 -11.43
N SER A 39 -14.57 15.27 -10.36
CA SER A 39 -13.10 15.21 -10.35
C SER A 39 -12.58 13.87 -10.87
N LEU A 40 -11.61 13.91 -11.76
CA LEU A 40 -10.97 12.69 -12.27
C LEU A 40 -9.90 12.22 -11.29
N VAL A 41 -10.01 10.99 -10.83
CA VAL A 41 -9.10 10.38 -9.83
C VAL A 41 -8.53 9.08 -10.38
N LEU A 42 -7.25 8.83 -10.14
CA LEU A 42 -6.57 7.58 -10.50
C LEU A 42 -6.06 6.86 -9.25
N ASP A 43 -6.42 5.58 -9.11
CA ASP A 43 -5.84 4.66 -8.14
C ASP A 43 -4.78 3.79 -8.83
N VAL A 44 -3.49 4.03 -8.55
CA VAL A 44 -2.37 3.33 -9.16
C VAL A 44 -2.00 2.10 -8.31
N GLY A 45 -2.10 0.92 -8.92
CA GLY A 45 -1.93 -0.36 -8.22
C GLY A 45 -3.18 -0.73 -7.44
N CYS A 46 -4.35 -0.56 -8.03
CA CYS A 46 -5.65 -0.75 -7.39
C CYS A 46 -5.91 -2.20 -6.91
N GLY A 47 -5.13 -3.17 -7.37
CA GLY A 47 -5.29 -4.58 -7.04
C GLY A 47 -6.70 -5.09 -7.32
N THR A 48 -7.33 -5.73 -6.35
CA THR A 48 -8.71 -6.22 -6.45
C THR A 48 -9.77 -5.13 -6.21
N GLY A 49 -9.40 -3.85 -6.27
CA GLY A 49 -10.29 -2.70 -6.24
C GLY A 49 -10.89 -2.35 -4.88
N ASN A 50 -10.44 -2.94 -3.79
CA ASN A 50 -11.08 -2.76 -2.48
C ASN A 50 -11.09 -1.30 -2.03
N ASN A 51 -9.94 -0.60 -2.07
CA ASN A 51 -9.85 0.81 -1.71
C ASN A 51 -10.43 1.72 -2.79
N THR A 52 -10.27 1.37 -4.08
CA THR A 52 -10.88 2.07 -5.22
C THR A 52 -12.39 2.19 -5.05
N ILE A 53 -13.05 1.06 -4.75
CA ILE A 53 -14.52 0.99 -4.55
C ILE A 53 -14.95 1.79 -3.32
N LEU A 54 -14.18 1.71 -2.21
CA LEU A 54 -14.45 2.51 -1.02
C LEU A 54 -14.35 4.00 -1.32
N PHE A 55 -13.31 4.41 -2.04
CA PHE A 55 -13.09 5.80 -2.44
C PHE A 55 -14.21 6.31 -3.36
N THR A 56 -14.58 5.51 -4.38
CA THR A 56 -15.69 5.82 -5.29
C THR A 56 -17.01 6.01 -4.53
N LYS A 57 -17.30 5.15 -3.54
CA LYS A 57 -18.53 5.24 -2.74
C LYS A 57 -18.54 6.42 -1.77
N ALA A 58 -17.37 6.88 -1.36
CA ALA A 58 -17.23 7.99 -0.42
C ALA A 58 -17.21 9.37 -1.10
N THR A 59 -17.15 9.42 -2.44
CA THR A 59 -17.02 10.67 -3.20
C THR A 59 -17.99 10.69 -4.39
N ASN A 60 -18.12 11.85 -5.02
CA ASN A 60 -18.76 11.99 -6.34
C ASN A 60 -17.71 12.03 -7.48
N ALA A 61 -16.46 11.69 -7.20
CA ALA A 61 -15.37 11.68 -8.16
C ALA A 61 -15.49 10.50 -9.15
N LYS A 62 -14.97 10.68 -10.34
CA LYS A 62 -14.82 9.63 -11.34
C LYS A 62 -13.47 8.92 -11.12
N VAL A 63 -13.52 7.79 -10.44
CA VAL A 63 -12.31 7.04 -10.07
C VAL A 63 -12.01 5.97 -11.11
N THR A 64 -10.77 5.94 -11.61
CA THR A 64 -10.24 4.87 -12.47
C THR A 64 -9.22 4.06 -11.67
N GLY A 65 -9.33 2.74 -11.68
CA GLY A 65 -8.33 1.83 -11.13
C GLY A 65 -7.33 1.38 -12.19
N LEU A 66 -6.04 1.35 -11.83
CA LEU A 66 -4.99 0.84 -12.71
C LEU A 66 -4.16 -0.21 -11.96
N ASP A 67 -3.92 -1.34 -12.61
CA ASP A 67 -3.01 -2.37 -12.09
C ASP A 67 -2.29 -3.09 -13.24
N ILE A 68 -1.12 -3.66 -12.96
CA ILE A 68 -0.37 -4.45 -13.95
C ILE A 68 -0.94 -5.86 -14.10
N SER A 69 -1.59 -6.41 -13.07
CA SER A 69 -2.11 -7.77 -13.02
C SER A 69 -3.53 -7.84 -13.57
N TYR A 70 -3.70 -8.58 -14.65
CA TYR A 70 -5.02 -8.85 -15.21
C TYR A 70 -5.92 -9.60 -14.21
N GLY A 71 -5.36 -10.59 -13.49
CA GLY A 71 -6.13 -11.36 -12.51
C GLY A 71 -6.62 -10.53 -11.32
N MET A 72 -5.90 -9.45 -10.95
CA MET A 72 -6.38 -8.49 -9.95
C MET A 72 -7.53 -7.65 -10.49
N LEU A 73 -7.40 -7.12 -11.71
CA LEU A 73 -8.44 -6.32 -12.35
C LEU A 73 -9.72 -7.12 -12.63
N GLU A 74 -9.60 -8.40 -12.99
CA GLU A 74 -10.74 -9.30 -13.14
C GLU A 74 -11.54 -9.39 -11.83
N LYS A 75 -10.86 -9.57 -10.69
CA LYS A 75 -11.49 -9.57 -9.36
C LYS A 75 -12.10 -8.21 -8.99
N ALA A 76 -11.44 -7.12 -9.33
CA ALA A 76 -12.00 -5.78 -9.13
C ALA A 76 -13.30 -5.59 -9.92
N SER A 77 -13.33 -6.00 -11.20
CA SER A 77 -14.51 -5.93 -12.07
C SER A 77 -15.67 -6.83 -11.59
N GLU A 78 -15.37 -7.99 -10.98
CA GLU A 78 -16.41 -8.84 -10.37
C GLU A 78 -17.13 -8.14 -9.21
N LYS A 79 -16.42 -7.29 -8.44
CA LYS A 79 -16.98 -6.57 -7.29
C LYS A 79 -17.78 -5.32 -7.67
N ASP A 80 -17.28 -4.57 -8.63
CA ASP A 80 -17.96 -3.36 -9.10
C ASP A 80 -17.65 -3.11 -10.59
N LYS A 81 -18.66 -3.36 -11.43
CA LYS A 81 -18.56 -3.20 -12.89
C LYS A 81 -18.58 -1.73 -13.35
N GLN A 82 -18.90 -0.80 -12.46
CA GLN A 82 -19.01 0.63 -12.81
C GLN A 82 -17.66 1.35 -12.72
N VAL A 83 -16.71 0.80 -11.95
CA VAL A 83 -15.36 1.38 -11.85
C VAL A 83 -14.58 1.07 -13.13
N PRO A 84 -14.13 2.09 -13.89
CA PRO A 84 -13.24 1.88 -15.01
C PRO A 84 -11.91 1.28 -14.54
N LEU A 85 -11.44 0.25 -15.24
CA LEU A 85 -10.20 -0.46 -14.92
C LEU A 85 -9.27 -0.48 -16.11
N VAL A 86 -7.98 -0.21 -15.88
CA VAL A 86 -6.95 -0.14 -16.93
C VAL A 86 -5.78 -1.03 -16.56
N GLN A 87 -5.36 -1.90 -17.46
CA GLN A 87 -4.15 -2.71 -17.27
C GLN A 87 -2.94 -1.97 -17.82
N SER A 88 -2.04 -1.55 -16.94
CA SER A 88 -0.76 -0.93 -17.32
C SER A 88 0.23 -0.98 -16.16
N PRO A 89 1.56 -0.95 -16.45
CA PRO A 89 2.55 -0.68 -15.42
C PRO A 89 2.46 0.79 -14.94
N ALA A 90 2.90 1.03 -13.69
CA ALA A 90 2.79 2.33 -13.04
C ALA A 90 3.80 3.38 -13.57
N ASP A 91 4.80 2.97 -14.33
CA ASP A 91 5.85 3.82 -14.91
C ASP A 91 5.59 4.16 -16.39
N THR A 92 4.43 3.78 -16.90
CA THR A 92 4.03 4.03 -18.30
C THR A 92 2.50 4.14 -18.36
N LEU A 93 1.96 5.20 -17.76
CA LEU A 93 0.53 5.42 -17.63
C LEU A 93 -0.10 5.76 -19.01
N PRO A 94 -1.14 5.03 -19.46
CA PRO A 94 -1.73 5.20 -20.79
C PRO A 94 -2.75 6.36 -20.82
N PHE A 95 -2.40 7.48 -20.20
CA PHE A 95 -3.23 8.67 -20.12
C PHE A 95 -2.47 9.88 -20.65
N SER A 96 -3.22 10.87 -21.16
CA SER A 96 -2.66 12.13 -21.58
C SER A 96 -2.08 12.92 -20.39
N ASP A 97 -1.20 13.86 -20.68
CA ASP A 97 -0.73 14.82 -19.70
C ASP A 97 -1.91 15.59 -19.11
N GLU A 98 -1.78 16.02 -17.87
CA GLU A 98 -2.74 16.89 -17.19
C GLU A 98 -4.20 16.39 -17.26
N THR A 99 -4.41 15.09 -16.95
CA THR A 99 -5.73 14.44 -17.01
C THR A 99 -6.41 14.37 -15.63
N PHE A 100 -5.65 14.13 -14.56
CA PHE A 100 -6.21 13.81 -13.24
C PHE A 100 -6.04 14.94 -12.25
N HIS A 101 -7.08 15.22 -11.49
CA HIS A 101 -7.08 16.15 -10.37
C HIS A 101 -6.35 15.56 -9.16
N PHE A 102 -6.50 14.24 -8.98
CA PHE A 102 -5.90 13.52 -7.88
C PHE A 102 -5.45 12.12 -8.29
N VAL A 103 -4.28 11.73 -7.82
CA VAL A 103 -3.78 10.36 -7.94
C VAL A 103 -3.45 9.83 -6.55
N PHE A 104 -3.83 8.59 -6.27
CA PHE A 104 -3.38 7.93 -5.06
C PHE A 104 -2.83 6.54 -5.34
N MET A 105 -2.01 6.06 -4.40
CA MET A 105 -1.38 4.74 -4.44
C MET A 105 -1.34 4.18 -3.02
N THR A 106 -1.90 2.99 -2.80
CA THR A 106 -1.99 2.40 -1.46
C THR A 106 -1.21 1.09 -1.38
N GLU A 107 -0.12 1.07 -0.60
CA GLU A 107 0.74 -0.11 -0.36
C GLU A 107 1.34 -0.72 -1.65
N VAL A 108 1.70 0.11 -2.64
CA VAL A 108 2.20 -0.31 -3.95
C VAL A 108 3.66 0.07 -4.19
N ILE A 109 4.10 1.25 -3.73
CA ILE A 109 5.40 1.82 -4.10
C ILE A 109 6.60 0.88 -3.87
N HIS A 110 6.54 0.05 -2.84
CA HIS A 110 7.56 -0.94 -2.50
C HIS A 110 7.56 -2.20 -3.39
N HIS A 111 6.59 -2.29 -4.29
CA HIS A 111 6.52 -3.33 -5.32
C HIS A 111 7.05 -2.87 -6.67
N LEU A 112 7.19 -1.56 -6.88
CA LEU A 112 7.61 -0.99 -8.14
C LEU A 112 9.10 -1.23 -8.40
N PRO A 113 9.49 -1.65 -9.61
CA PRO A 113 10.90 -1.81 -9.97
C PRO A 113 11.63 -0.48 -10.09
N GLY A 114 10.89 0.59 -10.45
CA GLY A 114 11.38 1.94 -10.63
C GLY A 114 10.44 2.97 -9.98
N PRO A 115 10.43 3.13 -8.64
CA PRO A 115 9.49 4.04 -7.99
C PRO A 115 9.66 5.51 -8.42
N GLN A 116 10.88 5.95 -8.73
CA GLN A 116 11.13 7.32 -9.24
C GLN A 116 10.46 7.54 -10.60
N SER A 117 10.57 6.58 -11.55
CA SER A 117 9.95 6.71 -12.88
C SER A 117 8.42 6.71 -12.79
N SER A 118 7.86 5.93 -11.88
CA SER A 118 6.41 5.92 -11.64
C SER A 118 5.91 7.24 -11.08
N VAL A 119 6.63 7.84 -10.11
CA VAL A 119 6.27 9.17 -9.58
C VAL A 119 6.39 10.25 -10.65
N TYR A 120 7.40 10.15 -11.54
CA TYR A 120 7.54 11.07 -12.68
C TYR A 120 6.36 10.98 -13.66
N ASP A 121 5.93 9.76 -14.00
CA ASP A 121 4.79 9.57 -14.92
C ASP A 121 3.45 9.97 -14.28
N ILE A 122 3.30 9.78 -12.97
CA ILE A 122 2.16 10.30 -12.20
C ILE A 122 2.14 11.83 -12.23
N PHE A 123 3.30 12.49 -12.06
CA PHE A 123 3.38 13.95 -12.17
C PHE A 123 2.94 14.45 -13.54
N ARG A 124 3.31 13.75 -14.62
CA ARG A 124 2.90 14.10 -15.98
C ARG A 124 1.37 14.08 -16.15
N VAL A 125 0.70 13.03 -15.66
CA VAL A 125 -0.75 12.88 -15.82
C VAL A 125 -1.58 13.71 -14.86
N LEU A 126 -0.99 14.26 -13.80
CA LEU A 126 -1.65 15.22 -12.91
C LEU A 126 -1.79 16.58 -13.60
N GLU A 127 -2.93 17.24 -13.45
CA GLU A 127 -3.13 18.62 -13.87
C GLU A 127 -2.39 19.61 -12.96
N THR A 128 -2.18 20.82 -13.42
CA THR A 128 -1.67 21.91 -12.59
C THR A 128 -2.64 22.18 -11.43
N GLY A 129 -2.13 22.19 -10.20
CA GLY A 129 -2.92 22.25 -8.97
C GLY A 129 -3.38 20.88 -8.45
N GLY A 130 -3.12 19.82 -9.19
CA GLY A 130 -3.42 18.45 -8.78
C GLY A 130 -2.49 17.94 -7.66
N SER A 131 -2.84 16.79 -7.08
CA SER A 131 -2.06 16.21 -6.00
C SER A 131 -1.92 14.70 -6.08
N LEU A 132 -0.84 14.19 -5.47
CA LEU A 132 -0.53 12.77 -5.30
C LEU A 132 -0.54 12.42 -3.82
N CYS A 133 -1.17 11.30 -3.45
CA CYS A 133 -1.03 10.68 -2.14
C CYS A 133 -0.47 9.26 -2.28
N ILE A 134 0.70 9.01 -1.70
CA ILE A 134 1.25 7.65 -1.57
C ILE A 134 1.06 7.19 -0.13
N VAL A 135 0.28 6.12 0.06
CA VAL A 135 0.11 5.47 1.36
C VAL A 135 1.08 4.31 1.45
N THR A 136 1.94 4.34 2.46
CA THR A 136 3.01 3.37 2.70
C THR A 136 3.30 3.26 4.19
N GLN A 137 4.41 2.65 4.56
CA GLN A 137 4.92 2.66 5.93
C GLN A 137 6.36 3.18 5.97
N SER A 138 6.65 4.06 6.93
CA SER A 138 8.01 4.53 7.22
C SER A 138 8.87 3.40 7.80
N HIS A 139 10.18 3.55 7.73
CA HIS A 139 11.11 2.61 8.38
C HIS A 139 10.87 2.54 9.89
N THR A 140 10.50 3.66 10.54
CA THR A 140 10.12 3.70 11.96
C THR A 140 8.87 2.85 12.23
N GLN A 141 7.85 2.93 11.38
CA GLN A 141 6.65 2.12 11.50
C GLN A 141 6.94 0.63 11.26
N ILE A 142 7.81 0.31 10.32
CA ILE A 142 8.25 -1.07 10.06
C ILE A 142 8.95 -1.64 11.29
N ASP A 143 9.87 -0.89 11.91
CA ASP A 143 10.55 -1.32 13.14
C ASP A 143 9.57 -1.52 14.31
N GLY A 144 8.52 -0.70 14.39
CA GLY A 144 7.47 -0.80 15.41
C GLY A 144 6.44 -1.92 15.22
N ARG A 145 6.47 -2.65 14.10
CA ARG A 145 5.52 -3.74 13.86
C ARG A 145 5.70 -4.89 14.86
N MET A 146 4.62 -5.54 15.22
CA MET A 146 4.68 -6.73 16.04
C MET A 146 5.44 -7.90 15.36
N THR A 147 5.36 -7.99 14.03
CA THR A 147 6.21 -8.92 13.25
C THR A 147 7.68 -8.60 13.38
N SER A 148 8.07 -7.34 13.45
CA SER A 148 9.48 -6.94 13.64
C SER A 148 9.98 -7.24 15.05
N ARG A 149 9.11 -7.17 16.06
CA ARG A 149 9.43 -7.55 17.44
C ARG A 149 9.81 -9.02 17.56
N PHE A 150 9.02 -9.92 16.97
CA PHE A 150 9.24 -11.37 17.09
C PHE A 150 10.14 -11.93 15.99
N PHE A 151 10.15 -11.30 14.83
CA PHE A 151 10.94 -11.68 13.66
C PHE A 151 11.80 -10.49 13.19
N PRO A 152 12.87 -10.11 13.92
CA PRO A 152 13.63 -8.89 13.61
C PRO A 152 14.19 -8.83 12.18
N ALA A 153 14.53 -10.01 11.61
CA ALA A 153 14.98 -10.11 10.23
C ALA A 153 13.93 -9.64 9.21
N SER A 154 12.63 -9.71 9.56
CA SER A 154 11.54 -9.23 8.70
C SER A 154 11.58 -7.71 8.50
N ALA A 155 11.96 -6.96 9.54
CA ALA A 155 12.13 -5.51 9.43
C ALA A 155 13.25 -5.14 8.45
N ARG A 156 14.40 -5.84 8.51
CA ARG A 156 15.50 -5.63 7.57
C ARG A 156 15.04 -5.86 6.13
N VAL A 157 14.38 -7.00 5.88
CA VAL A 157 13.85 -7.37 4.56
C VAL A 157 12.87 -6.34 4.02
N ASP A 158 11.99 -5.82 4.88
CA ASP A 158 11.02 -4.83 4.43
C ASP A 158 11.65 -3.46 4.21
N LYS A 159 12.54 -2.99 5.06
CA LYS A 159 13.27 -1.73 4.85
C LYS A 159 14.11 -1.71 3.56
N GLU A 160 14.60 -2.85 3.10
CA GLU A 160 15.27 -2.95 1.78
C GLU A 160 14.31 -2.76 0.59
N ARG A 161 13.01 -2.99 0.78
CA ARG A 161 11.99 -2.90 -0.27
C ARG A 161 11.22 -1.59 -0.23
N TYR A 162 10.91 -1.12 0.97
CA TYR A 162 10.15 0.11 1.20
C TYR A 162 11.09 1.30 1.12
N PRO A 163 10.95 2.17 0.12
CA PRO A 163 11.62 3.48 0.20
C PRO A 163 11.12 4.19 1.45
N ASP A 164 12.03 4.77 2.24
CA ASP A 164 11.60 5.56 3.39
C ASP A 164 10.92 6.86 2.94
N THR A 165 10.20 7.50 3.83
CA THR A 165 9.32 8.64 3.48
C THR A 165 10.07 9.83 2.90
N ASP A 166 11.26 10.15 3.41
CA ASP A 166 12.15 11.19 2.87
C ASP A 166 12.63 10.88 1.45
N VAL A 167 12.85 9.60 1.14
CA VAL A 167 13.20 9.15 -0.21
C VAL A 167 12.02 9.37 -1.17
N ILE A 168 10.79 9.06 -0.73
CA ILE A 168 9.58 9.26 -1.54
C ILE A 168 9.32 10.76 -1.77
N GLU A 169 9.45 11.58 -0.73
CA GLU A 169 9.39 13.05 -0.86
C GLU A 169 10.44 13.55 -1.86
N GLY A 170 11.66 13.01 -1.78
CA GLY A 170 12.73 13.30 -2.76
C GLY A 170 12.40 12.90 -4.19
N PHE A 171 11.65 11.78 -4.39
CA PHE A 171 11.15 11.39 -5.70
C PHE A 171 10.13 12.39 -6.24
N MET A 172 9.21 12.86 -5.40
CA MET A 172 8.20 13.85 -5.76
C MET A 172 8.87 15.17 -6.19
N LEU A 173 9.74 15.73 -5.35
CA LEU A 173 10.42 16.98 -5.65
C LEU A 173 11.28 16.91 -6.95
N LYS A 174 11.97 15.79 -7.15
CA LYS A 174 12.74 15.55 -8.40
C LYS A 174 11.86 15.39 -9.64
N SER A 175 10.61 14.99 -9.46
CA SER A 175 9.65 14.85 -10.56
C SER A 175 8.98 16.17 -10.93
N GLY A 176 9.13 17.22 -10.13
CA GLY A 176 8.60 18.56 -10.39
C GLY A 176 7.48 19.01 -9.47
N PHE A 177 7.10 18.22 -8.46
CA PHE A 177 6.13 18.69 -7.45
C PHE A 177 6.67 19.91 -6.69
N ASP A 178 5.85 20.93 -6.48
CA ASP A 178 6.23 22.17 -5.80
C ASP A 178 6.58 21.94 -4.33
N ARG A 179 5.86 21.00 -3.72
CA ARG A 179 6.10 20.58 -2.32
C ARG A 179 5.77 19.12 -2.13
N ALA A 180 6.48 18.50 -1.20
CA ALA A 180 6.18 17.18 -0.69
C ALA A 180 6.21 17.19 0.85
N SER A 181 5.38 16.37 1.47
CA SER A 181 5.33 16.22 2.92
C SER A 181 4.74 14.87 3.31
N SER A 182 5.15 14.32 4.44
CA SER A 182 4.61 13.09 4.99
C SER A 182 3.93 13.30 6.33
N LYS A 183 2.93 12.47 6.62
CA LYS A 183 2.24 12.43 7.90
C LYS A 183 2.00 10.99 8.29
N GLU A 184 2.50 10.58 9.43
CA GLU A 184 2.18 9.28 10.02
C GLU A 184 0.79 9.31 10.67
N TYR A 185 0.06 8.23 10.49
CA TYR A 185 -1.20 7.97 11.14
C TYR A 185 -1.17 6.58 11.77
N GLN A 186 -1.58 6.50 13.04
CA GLN A 186 -1.69 5.24 13.76
C GLN A 186 -3.14 4.98 14.13
N PHE A 187 -3.61 3.79 13.81
CA PHE A 187 -4.95 3.35 14.17
C PHE A 187 -5.03 3.03 15.66
N ARG A 188 -6.25 2.91 16.17
CA ARG A 188 -6.45 2.52 17.56
C ARG A 188 -5.80 1.16 17.82
N PRO A 189 -5.03 1.03 18.92
CA PRO A 189 -4.44 -0.25 19.26
C PRO A 189 -5.50 -1.34 19.43
N THR A 190 -5.25 -2.50 18.83
CA THR A 190 -6.08 -3.68 18.98
C THR A 190 -5.29 -4.78 19.67
N GLN A 191 -5.97 -5.59 20.47
CA GLN A 191 -5.35 -6.78 21.09
C GLN A 191 -5.21 -7.86 20.02
N LEU A 192 -4.00 -8.42 19.90
CA LEU A 192 -3.74 -9.55 19.02
C LEU A 192 -4.21 -10.85 19.67
N GLY A 193 -4.99 -11.62 18.94
CA GLY A 193 -5.53 -12.91 19.35
C GLY A 193 -4.87 -14.09 18.62
N GLU A 194 -5.45 -15.27 18.82
CA GLU A 194 -5.02 -16.53 18.18
C GLU A 194 -4.95 -16.43 16.64
N GLU A 195 -5.75 -15.59 16.02
CA GLU A 195 -5.73 -15.38 14.58
C GLU A 195 -4.37 -14.84 14.10
N TYR A 196 -3.78 -13.89 14.85
CA TYR A 196 -2.44 -13.37 14.56
C TYR A 196 -1.38 -14.47 14.69
N LEU A 197 -1.45 -15.27 15.74
CA LEU A 197 -0.54 -16.39 15.95
C LEU A 197 -0.66 -17.43 14.82
N ASN A 198 -1.88 -17.78 14.43
CA ASN A 198 -2.12 -18.73 13.35
C ASN A 198 -1.64 -18.19 11.99
N THR A 199 -1.81 -16.88 11.74
CA THR A 199 -1.26 -16.24 10.55
C THR A 199 0.27 -16.33 10.54
N ALA A 200 0.94 -16.09 11.66
CA ALA A 200 2.39 -16.24 11.76
C ALA A 200 2.84 -17.71 11.55
N ARG A 201 2.15 -18.69 12.16
CA ARG A 201 2.41 -20.15 11.98
C ARG A 201 2.33 -20.57 10.50
N ASN A 202 1.40 -20.01 9.76
CA ASN A 202 1.21 -20.31 8.35
C ASN A 202 2.04 -19.41 7.41
N ARG A 203 2.96 -18.62 7.95
CA ARG A 203 3.74 -17.61 7.19
C ARG A 203 2.84 -16.69 6.35
N GLY A 204 1.67 -16.32 6.85
CA GLY A 204 0.69 -15.49 6.14
C GLY A 204 1.18 -14.06 5.83
N TYR A 205 2.30 -13.63 6.42
CA TYR A 205 2.96 -12.37 6.10
C TYR A 205 4.08 -12.56 5.09
N SER A 206 4.08 -11.79 4.00
CA SER A 206 4.99 -11.95 2.86
C SER A 206 6.48 -11.87 3.24
N MET A 207 6.84 -11.05 4.22
CA MET A 207 8.21 -10.91 4.69
C MET A 207 8.73 -12.19 5.39
N LEU A 208 7.87 -13.01 5.99
CA LEU A 208 8.27 -14.26 6.65
C LEU A 208 8.75 -15.35 5.67
N HIS A 209 8.42 -15.21 4.38
CA HIS A 209 8.96 -16.07 3.32
C HIS A 209 10.36 -15.65 2.86
N LYS A 210 10.85 -14.51 3.30
CA LYS A 210 12.11 -13.89 2.86
C LYS A 210 13.21 -13.95 3.91
N ILE A 211 12.90 -14.39 5.13
CA ILE A 211 13.86 -14.65 6.21
C ILE A 211 14.29 -16.11 6.19
N SER A 212 15.40 -16.44 6.84
CA SER A 212 15.88 -17.83 6.94
C SER A 212 14.93 -18.68 7.76
N GLN A 213 15.03 -20.01 7.60
CA GLN A 213 14.23 -20.96 8.40
C GLN A 213 14.54 -20.81 9.88
N GLU A 214 15.80 -20.64 10.24
CA GLU A 214 16.24 -20.47 11.63
C GLU A 214 15.65 -19.19 12.26
N GLU A 215 15.75 -18.04 11.58
CA GLU A 215 15.17 -16.76 12.04
C GLU A 215 13.65 -16.86 12.20
N TYR A 216 12.98 -17.59 11.31
CA TYR A 216 11.55 -17.84 11.42
C TYR A 216 11.18 -18.70 12.61
N GLU A 217 11.87 -19.83 12.83
CA GLU A 217 11.60 -20.75 13.94
C GLU A 217 11.85 -20.10 15.30
N GLN A 218 12.94 -19.33 15.43
CA GLN A 218 13.23 -18.55 16.63
C GLN A 218 12.13 -17.52 16.93
N GLY A 219 11.69 -16.78 15.90
CA GLY A 219 10.63 -15.81 16.05
C GLY A 219 9.27 -16.43 16.40
N LEU A 220 8.93 -17.56 15.77
CA LEU A 220 7.69 -18.27 16.05
C LEU A 220 7.68 -18.82 17.48
N TYR A 221 8.78 -19.42 17.92
CA TYR A 221 8.93 -19.88 19.29
C TYR A 221 8.73 -18.75 20.31
N ALA A 222 9.36 -17.59 20.08
CA ALA A 222 9.22 -16.44 20.96
C ALA A 222 7.77 -15.91 20.99
N LEU A 223 7.09 -15.87 19.85
CA LEU A 223 5.69 -15.46 19.75
C LEU A 223 4.76 -16.44 20.48
N GLU A 224 4.96 -17.74 20.30
CA GLU A 224 4.19 -18.78 21.00
C GLU A 224 4.39 -18.72 22.53
N ALA A 225 5.61 -18.49 22.97
CA ALA A 225 5.92 -18.33 24.39
C ALA A 225 5.21 -17.10 25.00
N ALA A 226 5.17 -15.98 24.27
CA ALA A 226 4.45 -14.79 24.70
C ALA A 226 2.94 -15.03 24.83
N PHE A 227 2.32 -15.75 23.88
CA PHE A 227 0.91 -16.14 23.99
C PHE A 227 0.67 -17.11 25.17
N ALA A 228 1.54 -18.11 25.33
CA ALA A 228 1.43 -19.10 26.41
C ALA A 228 1.60 -18.49 27.81
N SER A 229 2.40 -17.43 27.95
CA SER A 229 2.57 -16.69 29.22
C SER A 229 1.39 -15.79 29.57
N GLY A 230 0.42 -15.62 28.66
CA GLY A 230 -0.71 -14.70 28.82
C GLY A 230 -0.33 -13.24 28.61
N GLU A 231 0.78 -12.95 27.93
CA GLU A 231 1.16 -11.58 27.58
C GLU A 231 0.08 -10.93 26.70
N LYS A 232 -0.39 -9.75 27.11
CA LYS A 232 -1.35 -8.96 26.32
C LYS A 232 -0.60 -8.24 25.22
N LEU A 233 -0.54 -8.85 24.06
CA LEU A 233 0.04 -8.24 22.87
C LEU A 233 -0.95 -7.27 22.26
N THR A 234 -0.59 -5.99 22.18
CA THR A 234 -1.37 -4.96 21.51
C THR A 234 -0.56 -4.36 20.38
N TYR A 235 -1.21 -4.09 19.26
CA TYR A 235 -0.59 -3.48 18.10
C TYR A 235 -1.49 -2.39 17.53
N SER A 236 -0.89 -1.25 17.23
CA SER A 236 -1.49 -0.19 16.44
C SER A 236 -0.92 -0.30 15.03
N ALA A 237 -1.72 -0.76 14.10
CA ALA A 237 -1.38 -0.61 12.69
C ALA A 237 -1.32 0.87 12.34
N GLY A 238 -0.46 1.22 11.38
CA GLY A 238 -0.35 2.62 10.96
C GLY A 238 0.17 2.70 9.53
N TYR A 239 -0.10 3.84 8.92
CA TYR A 239 0.40 4.19 7.60
C TYR A 239 1.03 5.57 7.63
N THR A 240 1.93 5.80 6.70
CA THR A 240 2.42 7.13 6.36
C THR A 240 1.81 7.56 5.04
N PHE A 241 1.20 8.73 5.04
CA PHE A 241 0.62 9.38 3.88
C PHE A 241 1.63 10.39 3.38
N VAL A 242 2.21 10.14 2.21
CA VAL A 242 3.19 11.03 1.56
C VAL A 242 2.47 11.79 0.46
N TRP A 243 2.43 13.10 0.59
CA TRP A 243 1.71 14.02 -0.30
C TRP A 243 2.66 14.79 -1.18
N GLY A 244 2.33 14.91 -2.47
CA GLY A 244 2.96 15.80 -3.43
C GLY A 244 1.92 16.72 -4.07
N PHE A 245 2.26 17.99 -4.28
CA PHE A 245 1.36 19.00 -4.86
C PHE A 245 2.03 19.60 -6.10
N LYS A 246 1.35 19.54 -7.26
CA LYS A 246 1.79 20.06 -8.56
C LYS A 246 1.30 21.48 -8.77
#